data_b8d1d8ffb90f14b7bdee49dd14811671
#
_entry.id   b8d1d8ffb90f14b7bdee49dd14811671
#
_cell.length_a   1.000
_cell.length_b   1.000
_cell.length_c   1.000
_cell.angle_alpha   90.00
_cell.angle_beta   90.00
_cell.angle_gamma   90.00
#
_symmetry.space_group_name_H-M   'P 1'
#
loop_
_entity.id
_entity.type
_entity.pdbx_description
1 polymer ?
#
loop_
_entity_poly.entity_id
_entity_poly.type
_entity_poly.pdbx_seq_one_letter_code
_entity_poly.pdbx_strand_id
1 'polypeptide(L)'
;MALVTHLSFNDEGTGNMDTLLTLATDERAARIALAVITDPTDATTGHLLAVHGAVSTVTMLTDDALVPGLDNVESQLWRKRLTPRVEPRLIQEALDFTEHGGFKTLIPGDGNYPGSLHDLGDGAPYVLWVKGEESLLAMPESDRFTITGARAATSYGVQVANEISADLASDGKVIVAGGAYGIDGEVHRSALAVAGHTIAVMAGGIDRPYPSGHRDLLGRVSDVGLLVSEQPPGATPTRARFMVRARIEAALSCSTTIIEAGSRSGSLLVAQQAYSLGRSVGAVPGTVTS
;
A
#
# COMPACT_ATOMS: atom_id res chain seq x y z
N MET A 1 -4.96 -39.49 43.95
CA MET A 1 -4.13 -38.28 44.08
C MET A 1 -3.63 -37.96 42.66
N ALA A 2 -4.43 -37.20 41.91
CA ALA A 2 -4.12 -36.85 40.52
C ALA A 2 -3.51 -35.46 40.48
N LEU A 3 -2.25 -35.36 40.03
CA LEU A 3 -1.60 -34.11 39.76
C LEU A 3 -2.26 -33.47 38.52
N VAL A 4 -2.94 -32.37 38.74
CA VAL A 4 -3.36 -31.45 37.65
C VAL A 4 -2.15 -30.62 37.27
N THR A 5 -1.56 -30.94 36.13
CA THR A 5 -0.53 -30.11 35.50
C THR A 5 -1.22 -28.87 34.95
N HIS A 6 -1.04 -27.74 35.56
CA HIS A 6 -1.35 -26.44 34.99
C HIS A 6 -0.43 -26.22 33.76
N LEU A 7 -0.96 -26.37 32.58
CA LEU A 7 -0.34 -25.89 31.36
C LEU A 7 -0.38 -24.36 31.38
N SER A 8 0.76 -23.76 31.53
CA SER A 8 0.96 -22.32 31.47
C SER A 8 0.79 -21.82 30.02
N PHE A 9 -0.41 -21.39 29.68
CA PHE A 9 -0.72 -20.75 28.38
C PHE A 9 -0.32 -19.28 28.30
N ASN A 10 0.30 -18.70 29.33
CA ASN A 10 0.61 -17.28 29.42
C ASN A 10 2.06 -16.89 29.11
N ASP A 11 2.97 -17.84 28.87
CA ASP A 11 4.41 -17.52 28.78
C ASP A 11 4.85 -17.11 27.35
N GLU A 12 4.24 -17.70 26.32
CA GLU A 12 4.58 -17.39 24.92
C GLU A 12 4.08 -15.99 24.49
N GLY A 13 2.92 -15.57 24.97
CA GLY A 13 2.34 -14.25 24.64
C GLY A 13 3.13 -13.09 25.21
N THR A 14 3.63 -13.22 26.43
CA THR A 14 4.43 -12.19 27.11
C THR A 14 5.79 -12.04 26.44
N GLY A 15 6.45 -13.15 26.10
CA GLY A 15 7.73 -13.16 25.39
C GLY A 15 7.66 -12.51 24.00
N ASN A 16 6.54 -12.68 23.28
CA ASN A 16 6.34 -12.04 21.98
C ASN A 16 6.19 -10.52 22.07
N MET A 17 5.53 -10.02 23.13
CA MET A 17 5.36 -8.58 23.36
C MET A 17 6.66 -7.91 23.76
N ASP A 18 7.45 -8.52 24.63
CA ASP A 18 8.78 -8.01 25.00
C ASP A 18 9.70 -7.96 23.77
N THR A 19 9.63 -8.99 22.92
CA THR A 19 10.39 -9.01 21.67
C THR A 19 9.92 -7.92 20.71
N LEU A 20 8.60 -7.68 20.59
CA LEU A 20 8.05 -6.58 19.78
C LEU A 20 8.65 -5.24 20.19
N LEU A 21 8.72 -4.94 21.51
CA LEU A 21 9.33 -3.71 22.02
C LEU A 21 10.82 -3.60 21.66
N THR A 22 11.54 -4.71 21.67
CA THR A 22 12.98 -4.71 21.30
C THR A 22 13.20 -4.54 19.79
N LEU A 23 12.24 -4.90 18.95
CA LEU A 23 12.28 -4.73 17.50
C LEU A 23 11.82 -3.33 17.06
N ALA A 24 10.87 -2.74 17.76
CA ALA A 24 10.26 -1.44 17.43
C ALA A 24 11.02 -0.27 18.10
N THR A 25 12.34 -0.19 17.90
CA THR A 25 13.23 0.74 18.62
C THR A 25 13.13 2.18 18.16
N ASP A 26 12.68 2.42 16.95
CA ASP A 26 12.50 3.74 16.35
C ASP A 26 11.19 3.82 15.55
N GLU A 27 10.87 5.01 15.07
CA GLU A 27 9.60 5.26 14.36
C GLU A 27 9.45 4.39 13.11
N ARG A 28 10.52 4.14 12.35
CA ARG A 28 10.50 3.32 11.13
C ARG A 28 10.30 1.83 11.47
N ALA A 29 11.08 1.30 12.38
CA ALA A 29 10.97 -0.08 12.82
C ALA A 29 9.60 -0.37 13.44
N ALA A 30 9.08 0.55 14.26
CA ALA A 30 7.75 0.45 14.85
C ALA A 30 6.63 0.48 13.79
N ARG A 31 6.74 1.32 12.74
CA ARG A 31 5.79 1.35 11.62
C ARG A 31 5.84 0.06 10.80
N ILE A 32 7.01 -0.49 10.56
CA ILE A 32 7.16 -1.79 9.91
C ILE A 32 6.49 -2.89 10.74
N ALA A 33 6.75 -2.93 12.05
CA ALA A 33 6.13 -3.90 12.95
C ALA A 33 4.59 -3.78 12.94
N LEU A 34 4.06 -2.56 13.05
CA LEU A 34 2.61 -2.33 12.97
C LEU A 34 2.02 -2.72 11.62
N ALA A 35 2.71 -2.48 10.51
CA ALA A 35 2.26 -2.91 9.18
C ALA A 35 2.22 -4.44 8.99
N VAL A 36 3.05 -5.18 9.74
CA VAL A 36 3.02 -6.65 9.76
C VAL A 36 1.82 -7.19 10.54
N ILE A 37 1.51 -6.59 11.71
CA ILE A 37 0.51 -7.12 12.64
C ILE A 37 -0.90 -6.56 12.46
N THR A 38 -1.06 -5.45 11.71
CA THR A 38 -2.37 -4.84 11.49
C THR A 38 -2.88 -5.05 10.07
N ASP A 39 -4.18 -4.89 9.89
CA ASP A 39 -4.72 -4.75 8.54
C ASP A 39 -4.53 -3.30 8.07
N PRO A 40 -4.21 -3.07 6.78
CA PRO A 40 -4.24 -1.73 6.22
C PRO A 40 -5.61 -1.07 6.45
N THR A 41 -5.61 0.24 6.72
CA THR A 41 -6.83 1.01 7.03
C THR A 41 -7.48 0.66 8.38
N ASP A 42 -6.76 0.05 9.30
CA ASP A 42 -7.24 -0.07 10.68
C ASP A 42 -7.35 1.34 11.30
N ALA A 43 -8.57 1.85 11.38
CA ALA A 43 -8.80 3.25 11.78
C ALA A 43 -8.26 3.56 13.18
N THR A 44 -8.40 2.64 14.12
CA THR A 44 -7.89 2.83 15.49
C THR A 44 -6.37 2.95 15.49
N THR A 45 -5.67 2.00 14.87
CA THR A 45 -4.22 2.02 14.79
C THR A 45 -3.72 3.22 13.98
N GLY A 46 -4.38 3.54 12.85
CA GLY A 46 -4.04 4.72 12.04
C GLY A 46 -4.18 6.03 12.80
N HIS A 47 -5.24 6.19 13.59
CA HIS A 47 -5.44 7.34 14.46
C HIS A 47 -4.35 7.46 15.53
N LEU A 48 -4.04 6.38 16.22
CA LEU A 48 -2.98 6.36 17.22
C LEU A 48 -1.61 6.69 16.63
N LEU A 49 -1.30 6.16 15.44
CA LEU A 49 -0.09 6.50 14.67
C LEU A 49 -0.01 7.98 14.32
N ALA A 50 -1.12 8.57 13.87
CA ALA A 50 -1.17 9.98 13.49
C ALA A 50 -0.98 10.92 14.69
N VAL A 51 -1.51 10.55 15.86
CA VAL A 51 -1.51 11.41 17.06
C VAL A 51 -0.27 11.17 17.95
N HIS A 52 0.15 9.92 18.10
CA HIS A 52 1.15 9.54 19.12
C HIS A 52 2.46 8.99 18.53
N GLY A 53 2.50 8.72 17.20
CA GLY A 53 3.63 8.04 16.56
C GLY A 53 3.65 6.54 16.80
N ALA A 54 4.52 5.84 16.06
CA ALA A 54 4.51 4.38 16.02
C ALA A 54 5.10 3.74 17.27
N VAL A 55 6.18 4.28 17.81
CA VAL A 55 6.81 3.76 19.03
C VAL A 55 5.83 3.79 20.19
N SER A 56 5.12 4.93 20.39
CA SER A 56 4.09 5.05 21.42
C SER A 56 2.92 4.10 21.18
N THR A 57 2.49 3.92 19.92
CA THR A 57 1.40 3.00 19.57
C THR A 57 1.76 1.54 19.86
N VAL A 58 3.00 1.12 19.59
CA VAL A 58 3.51 -0.20 19.98
C VAL A 58 3.53 -0.35 21.50
N THR A 59 4.00 0.66 22.24
CA THR A 59 3.98 0.65 23.71
C THR A 59 2.57 0.49 24.26
N MET A 60 1.59 1.23 23.71
CA MET A 60 0.17 1.10 24.08
C MET A 60 -0.42 -0.29 23.81
N LEU A 61 0.11 -1.01 22.83
CA LEU A 61 -0.31 -2.39 22.52
C LEU A 61 0.20 -3.37 23.57
N THR A 62 1.38 -3.12 24.14
CA THR A 62 2.05 -4.00 25.11
C THR A 62 1.71 -3.68 26.57
N ASP A 63 1.14 -2.51 26.84
CA ASP A 63 0.74 -2.04 28.17
C ASP A 63 -0.76 -2.34 28.42
N ASP A 64 -1.14 -2.48 29.69
CA ASP A 64 -2.54 -2.64 30.13
C ASP A 64 -3.24 -1.29 30.44
N ALA A 65 -2.53 -0.16 30.35
CA ALA A 65 -3.08 1.17 30.59
C ALA A 65 -4.18 1.53 29.57
N LEU A 66 -5.05 2.46 29.94
CA LEU A 66 -6.08 3.00 29.03
C LEU A 66 -5.41 3.65 27.82
N VAL A 67 -5.84 3.25 26.61
CA VAL A 67 -5.34 3.84 25.36
C VAL A 67 -5.96 5.25 25.20
N PRO A 68 -5.16 6.29 24.99
CA PRO A 68 -5.68 7.65 24.81
C PRO A 68 -6.70 7.71 23.65
N GLY A 69 -7.82 8.36 23.92
CA GLY A 69 -8.91 8.49 22.92
C GLY A 69 -9.86 7.30 22.82
N LEU A 70 -9.58 6.20 23.51
CA LEU A 70 -10.45 5.02 23.55
C LEU A 70 -11.03 4.83 24.95
N ASP A 71 -12.21 4.22 25.05
CA ASP A 71 -12.69 3.75 26.34
C ASP A 71 -11.99 2.41 26.74
N ASN A 72 -12.33 1.91 27.94
CA ASN A 72 -11.70 0.69 28.46
C ASN A 72 -12.03 -0.55 27.61
N VAL A 73 -13.25 -0.63 27.09
CA VAL A 73 -13.70 -1.75 26.25
C VAL A 73 -13.03 -1.70 24.88
N GLU A 74 -12.99 -0.53 24.27
CA GLU A 74 -12.32 -0.29 22.99
C GLU A 74 -10.82 -0.59 23.07
N SER A 75 -10.14 -0.14 24.13
CA SER A 75 -8.73 -0.41 24.39
C SER A 75 -8.45 -1.91 24.46
N GLN A 76 -9.28 -2.65 25.21
CA GLN A 76 -9.14 -4.10 25.32
C GLN A 76 -9.45 -4.82 24.00
N LEU A 77 -10.48 -4.40 23.25
CA LEU A 77 -10.82 -4.99 21.96
C LEU A 77 -9.72 -4.76 20.92
N TRP A 78 -9.13 -3.56 20.87
CA TRP A 78 -8.02 -3.25 19.99
C TRP A 78 -6.81 -4.15 20.28
N ARG A 79 -6.38 -4.26 21.54
CA ARG A 79 -5.29 -5.15 21.94
C ARG A 79 -5.61 -6.63 21.64
N LYS A 80 -6.79 -7.10 22.05
CA LYS A 80 -7.22 -8.50 21.81
C LYS A 80 -7.22 -8.90 20.35
N ARG A 81 -7.46 -7.94 19.45
CA ARG A 81 -7.42 -8.17 18.01
C ARG A 81 -6.00 -8.27 17.47
N LEU A 82 -5.07 -7.46 17.98
CA LEU A 82 -3.71 -7.35 17.45
C LEU A 82 -2.71 -8.30 18.14
N THR A 83 -2.82 -8.49 19.46
CA THR A 83 -1.90 -9.35 20.22
C THR A 83 -1.68 -10.74 19.62
N PRO A 84 -2.71 -11.47 19.16
CA PRO A 84 -2.52 -12.80 18.54
C PRO A 84 -1.78 -12.76 17.19
N ARG A 85 -1.62 -11.57 16.60
CA ARG A 85 -0.91 -11.38 15.33
C ARG A 85 0.56 -11.00 15.51
N VAL A 86 1.00 -10.82 16.75
CA VAL A 86 2.39 -10.49 17.05
C VAL A 86 3.24 -11.74 16.90
N GLU A 87 3.86 -11.85 15.74
CA GLU A 87 4.82 -12.89 15.40
C GLU A 87 6.20 -12.24 15.21
N PRO A 88 7.06 -12.22 16.25
CA PRO A 88 8.37 -11.54 16.20
C PRO A 88 9.22 -11.95 15.01
N ARG A 89 9.15 -13.22 14.60
CA ARG A 89 9.86 -13.73 13.43
C ARG A 89 9.45 -13.02 12.15
N LEU A 90 8.16 -12.82 11.91
CA LEU A 90 7.68 -12.12 10.70
C LEU A 90 8.07 -10.64 10.71
N ILE A 91 8.07 -10.02 11.89
CA ILE A 91 8.53 -8.63 12.04
C ILE A 91 10.02 -8.53 11.74
N GLN A 92 10.83 -9.43 12.31
CA GLN A 92 12.27 -9.48 12.05
C GLN A 92 12.55 -9.73 10.56
N GLU A 93 11.86 -10.69 9.93
CA GLU A 93 11.98 -10.96 8.49
C GLU A 93 11.66 -9.71 7.66
N ALA A 94 10.64 -8.92 8.03
CA ALA A 94 10.30 -7.69 7.33
C ALA A 94 11.36 -6.60 7.51
N LEU A 95 11.96 -6.48 8.71
CA LEU A 95 13.07 -5.57 9.00
C LEU A 95 14.32 -5.97 8.20
N ASP A 96 14.73 -7.24 8.27
CA ASP A 96 15.90 -7.78 7.57
C ASP A 96 15.76 -7.63 6.06
N PHE A 97 14.56 -7.87 5.53
CA PHE A 97 14.27 -7.70 4.11
C PHE A 97 14.38 -6.23 3.67
N THR A 98 13.97 -5.31 4.54
CA THR A 98 14.10 -3.88 4.30
C THR A 98 15.58 -3.48 4.28
N GLU A 99 16.39 -4.02 5.17
CA GLU A 99 17.82 -3.66 5.29
C GLU A 99 18.67 -4.31 4.20
N HIS A 100 18.42 -5.57 3.85
CA HIS A 100 19.27 -6.37 2.98
C HIS A 100 18.64 -6.72 1.61
N GLY A 101 17.35 -6.51 1.43
CA GLY A 101 16.59 -6.93 0.24
C GLY A 101 16.70 -6.01 -0.97
N GLY A 102 17.44 -4.90 -0.89
CA GLY A 102 17.54 -3.91 -1.98
C GLY A 102 16.28 -3.08 -2.16
N PHE A 103 15.43 -3.02 -1.14
CA PHE A 103 14.24 -2.17 -1.05
C PHE A 103 14.51 -1.02 -0.09
N LYS A 104 13.78 0.07 -0.29
CA LYS A 104 13.75 1.15 0.71
C LYS A 104 12.36 1.22 1.34
N THR A 105 12.28 1.86 2.49
CA THR A 105 11.00 2.22 3.10
C THR A 105 10.89 3.72 3.21
N LEU A 106 9.68 4.23 3.01
CA LEU A 106 9.33 5.63 3.23
C LEU A 106 8.23 5.69 4.30
N ILE A 107 8.45 6.59 5.26
CA ILE A 107 7.48 6.91 6.31
C ILE A 107 7.14 8.41 6.28
N PRO A 108 6.02 8.86 6.87
CA PRO A 108 5.75 10.29 7.03
C PRO A 108 6.95 11.01 7.66
N GLY A 109 7.38 12.10 7.02
CA GLY A 109 8.57 12.87 7.41
C GLY A 109 9.81 12.62 6.56
N ASP A 110 9.87 11.53 5.79
CA ASP A 110 10.92 11.35 4.79
C ASP A 110 10.73 12.31 3.59
N GLY A 111 11.82 12.80 3.03
CA GLY A 111 11.79 13.79 1.95
C GLY A 111 11.07 13.32 0.68
N ASN A 112 11.07 12.01 0.40
CA ASN A 112 10.39 11.41 -0.74
C ASN A 112 9.01 10.82 -0.38
N TYR A 113 8.54 10.93 0.88
CA TYR A 113 7.18 10.48 1.23
C TYR A 113 6.15 11.42 0.60
N PRO A 114 5.20 10.91 -0.20
CA PRO A 114 4.24 11.75 -0.91
C PRO A 114 3.24 12.39 0.06
N GLY A 115 3.27 13.72 0.16
CA GLY A 115 2.37 14.47 1.05
C GLY A 115 0.89 14.23 0.78
N SER A 116 0.52 13.91 -0.46
CA SER A 116 -0.85 13.59 -0.85
C SER A 116 -1.46 12.36 -0.14
N LEU A 117 -0.63 11.49 0.43
CA LEU A 117 -1.13 10.36 1.24
C LEU A 117 -1.68 10.77 2.60
N HIS A 118 -1.35 11.98 3.09
CA HIS A 118 -1.96 12.50 4.33
C HIS A 118 -3.47 12.76 4.18
N ASP A 119 -3.96 12.98 2.94
CA ASP A 119 -5.38 13.15 2.66
C ASP A 119 -6.21 11.89 2.97
N LEU A 120 -5.55 10.74 3.12
CA LEU A 120 -6.19 9.50 3.55
C LEU A 120 -6.50 9.45 5.06
N GLY A 121 -6.04 10.44 5.84
CA GLY A 121 -6.27 10.50 7.28
C GLY A 121 -5.79 9.24 8.01
N ASP A 122 -6.62 8.68 8.87
CA ASP A 122 -6.33 7.45 9.63
C ASP A 122 -6.13 6.22 8.72
N GLY A 123 -6.54 6.30 7.46
CA GLY A 123 -6.30 5.27 6.44
C GLY A 123 -4.98 5.44 5.67
N ALA A 124 -4.11 6.36 6.05
CA ALA A 124 -2.80 6.51 5.40
C ALA A 124 -1.91 5.26 5.61
N PRO A 125 -1.06 4.91 4.63
CA PRO A 125 -0.09 3.84 4.80
C PRO A 125 0.84 4.11 5.99
N TYR A 126 1.06 3.12 6.83
CA TYR A 126 1.99 3.25 7.97
C TYR A 126 3.44 3.38 7.50
N VAL A 127 3.76 2.66 6.45
CA VAL A 127 5.05 2.63 5.77
C VAL A 127 4.80 2.25 4.31
N LEU A 128 5.63 2.75 3.40
CA LEU A 128 5.68 2.31 2.01
C LEU A 128 7.00 1.59 1.76
N TRP A 129 6.94 0.37 1.26
CA TRP A 129 8.09 -0.29 0.65
C TRP A 129 8.20 0.13 -0.80
N VAL A 130 9.40 0.52 -1.23
CA VAL A 130 9.65 1.05 -2.57
C VAL A 130 10.86 0.38 -3.22
N LYS A 131 10.80 0.21 -4.55
CA LYS A 131 11.92 -0.29 -5.36
C LYS A 131 11.96 0.49 -6.67
N GLY A 132 13.07 1.15 -6.94
CA GLY A 132 13.28 1.99 -8.12
C GLY A 132 13.52 3.44 -7.76
N GLU A 133 13.05 4.36 -8.63
CA GLU A 133 13.28 5.80 -8.52
C GLU A 133 12.27 6.45 -7.56
N GLU A 134 12.62 6.53 -6.29
CA GLU A 134 11.74 7.05 -5.23
C GLU A 134 11.45 8.55 -5.33
N SER A 135 12.30 9.31 -6.03
CA SER A 135 12.09 10.75 -6.24
C SER A 135 10.81 11.04 -7.03
N LEU A 136 10.27 10.07 -7.77
CA LEU A 136 8.99 10.18 -8.46
C LEU A 136 7.82 10.43 -7.50
N LEU A 137 7.93 10.01 -6.24
CA LEU A 137 6.93 10.27 -5.20
C LEU A 137 7.01 11.70 -4.65
N ALA A 138 8.19 12.33 -4.72
CA ALA A 138 8.40 13.72 -4.31
C ALA A 138 7.98 14.74 -5.38
N MET A 139 7.73 14.30 -6.63
CA MET A 139 7.21 15.18 -7.67
C MET A 139 5.85 15.76 -7.26
N PRO A 140 5.48 16.96 -7.74
CA PRO A 140 4.17 17.53 -7.48
C PRO A 140 3.04 16.55 -7.84
N GLU A 141 1.99 16.53 -7.03
CA GLU A 141 0.82 15.69 -7.30
C GLU A 141 0.20 15.99 -8.66
N SER A 142 0.24 17.29 -9.10
CA SER A 142 -0.22 17.76 -10.42
C SER A 142 0.50 17.10 -11.61
N ASP A 143 1.62 16.44 -11.36
CA ASP A 143 2.40 15.77 -12.40
C ASP A 143 2.21 14.25 -12.39
N ARG A 144 1.35 13.72 -11.52
CA ARG A 144 1.03 12.29 -11.44
C ARG A 144 -0.42 12.04 -11.85
N PHE A 145 -0.61 11.06 -12.73
CA PHE A 145 -1.91 10.70 -13.32
C PHE A 145 -2.18 9.21 -13.15
N THR A 146 -3.27 8.87 -12.48
CA THR A 146 -3.71 7.48 -12.39
C THR A 146 -4.53 7.11 -13.62
N ILE A 147 -4.11 6.06 -14.33
CA ILE A 147 -4.83 5.48 -15.46
C ILE A 147 -5.03 4.01 -15.18
N THR A 148 -6.29 3.56 -15.16
CA THR A 148 -6.61 2.17 -14.86
C THR A 148 -7.86 1.72 -15.61
N GLY A 149 -8.19 0.44 -15.50
CA GLY A 149 -9.36 -0.08 -16.20
C GLY A 149 -9.55 -1.60 -16.09
N ALA A 150 -10.23 -2.16 -17.08
CA ALA A 150 -10.55 -3.57 -17.13
C ALA A 150 -9.29 -4.45 -17.28
N ARG A 151 -9.30 -5.62 -16.60
CA ARG A 151 -8.27 -6.65 -16.78
C ARG A 151 -8.36 -7.34 -18.15
N ALA A 152 -9.57 -7.50 -18.66
CA ALA A 152 -9.84 -7.99 -20.02
C ALA A 152 -10.17 -6.78 -20.89
N ALA A 153 -9.11 -6.10 -21.36
CA ALA A 153 -9.24 -4.91 -22.18
C ALA A 153 -9.60 -5.26 -23.63
N THR A 154 -10.45 -4.42 -24.24
CA THR A 154 -10.71 -4.50 -25.69
C THR A 154 -9.55 -3.87 -26.47
N SER A 155 -9.48 -4.12 -27.79
CA SER A 155 -8.48 -3.46 -28.65
C SER A 155 -8.64 -1.93 -28.62
N TYR A 156 -9.87 -1.43 -28.52
CA TYR A 156 -10.16 0.00 -28.37
C TYR A 156 -9.59 0.54 -27.04
N GLY A 157 -9.88 -0.15 -25.92
CA GLY A 157 -9.37 0.25 -24.62
C GLY A 157 -7.83 0.25 -24.58
N VAL A 158 -7.20 -0.77 -25.16
CA VAL A 158 -5.73 -0.85 -25.30
C VAL A 158 -5.19 0.34 -26.09
N GLN A 159 -5.79 0.65 -27.25
CA GLN A 159 -5.36 1.78 -28.07
C GLN A 159 -5.45 3.10 -27.31
N VAL A 160 -6.58 3.40 -26.69
CA VAL A 160 -6.79 4.65 -25.94
C VAL A 160 -5.86 4.74 -24.72
N ALA A 161 -5.67 3.62 -24.01
CA ALA A 161 -4.72 3.56 -22.89
C ALA A 161 -3.30 3.91 -23.34
N ASN A 162 -2.88 3.35 -24.50
CA ASN A 162 -1.56 3.59 -25.07
C ASN A 162 -1.38 5.07 -25.46
N GLU A 163 -2.34 5.65 -26.18
CA GLU A 163 -2.29 7.03 -26.64
C GLU A 163 -2.19 8.00 -25.43
N ILE A 164 -3.14 7.92 -24.50
CA ILE A 164 -3.16 8.83 -23.34
C ILE A 164 -1.90 8.68 -22.47
N SER A 165 -1.45 7.44 -22.24
CA SER A 165 -0.29 7.22 -21.37
C SER A 165 1.01 7.65 -22.04
N ALA A 166 1.17 7.44 -23.34
CA ALA A 166 2.35 7.86 -24.07
C ALA A 166 2.43 9.39 -24.17
N ASP A 167 1.31 10.07 -24.43
CA ASP A 167 1.27 11.52 -24.50
C ASP A 167 1.64 12.16 -23.16
N LEU A 168 0.98 11.75 -22.06
CA LEU A 168 1.29 12.26 -20.72
C LEU A 168 2.74 11.96 -20.31
N ALA A 169 3.23 10.75 -20.57
CA ALA A 169 4.59 10.36 -20.24
C ALA A 169 5.63 11.15 -21.06
N SER A 170 5.34 11.43 -22.35
CA SER A 170 6.19 12.26 -23.21
C SER A 170 6.23 13.72 -22.73
N ASP A 171 5.17 14.21 -22.11
CA ASP A 171 5.09 15.53 -21.48
C ASP A 171 5.75 15.57 -20.06
N GLY A 172 6.48 14.52 -19.69
CA GLY A 172 7.19 14.42 -18.42
C GLY A 172 6.28 14.13 -17.22
N LYS A 173 5.04 13.71 -17.45
CA LYS A 173 4.13 13.29 -16.38
C LYS A 173 4.40 11.85 -15.97
N VAL A 174 4.07 11.53 -14.72
CA VAL A 174 4.23 10.20 -14.15
C VAL A 174 2.91 9.44 -14.20
N ILE A 175 2.91 8.29 -14.85
CA ILE A 175 1.74 7.42 -14.91
C ILE A 175 1.69 6.53 -13.67
N VAL A 176 0.56 6.54 -12.97
CA VAL A 176 0.30 5.69 -11.81
C VAL A 176 -0.74 4.65 -12.19
N ALA A 177 -0.47 3.38 -11.91
CA ALA A 177 -1.42 2.29 -12.11
C ALA A 177 -1.13 1.13 -11.15
N GLY A 178 -2.01 0.14 -11.12
CA GLY A 178 -1.68 -1.15 -10.51
C GLY A 178 -0.81 -2.01 -11.43
N GLY A 179 -0.48 -3.22 -10.99
CA GLY A 179 0.26 -4.17 -11.85
C GLY A 179 -0.62 -5.16 -12.60
N ALA A 180 -1.94 -4.96 -12.66
CA ALA A 180 -2.89 -5.96 -13.19
C ALA A 180 -2.75 -6.17 -14.71
N TYR A 181 -3.31 -7.31 -15.21
CA TYR A 181 -3.49 -7.50 -16.64
C TYR A 181 -4.43 -6.45 -17.23
N GLY A 182 -4.43 -6.32 -18.56
CA GLY A 182 -5.26 -5.37 -19.28
C GLY A 182 -4.73 -3.95 -19.19
N ILE A 183 -5.60 -2.99 -18.92
CA ILE A 183 -5.28 -1.56 -18.98
C ILE A 183 -4.05 -1.18 -18.12
N ASP A 184 -3.94 -1.66 -16.89
CA ASP A 184 -2.79 -1.34 -16.03
C ASP A 184 -1.45 -1.74 -16.69
N GLY A 185 -1.39 -2.96 -17.28
CA GLY A 185 -0.20 -3.41 -17.98
C GLY A 185 0.12 -2.59 -19.23
N GLU A 186 -0.89 -2.17 -19.97
CA GLU A 186 -0.70 -1.39 -21.20
C GLU A 186 -0.20 0.03 -20.89
N VAL A 187 -0.72 0.70 -19.86
CA VAL A 187 -0.27 2.04 -19.51
C VAL A 187 1.20 2.05 -19.06
N HIS A 188 1.63 1.01 -18.32
CA HIS A 188 3.05 0.86 -17.99
C HIS A 188 3.91 0.64 -19.23
N ARG A 189 3.51 -0.24 -20.16
CA ARG A 189 4.25 -0.49 -21.40
C ARG A 189 4.39 0.78 -22.24
N SER A 190 3.30 1.55 -22.35
CA SER A 190 3.29 2.80 -23.13
C SER A 190 4.19 3.86 -22.53
N ALA A 191 4.12 4.09 -21.22
CA ALA A 191 5.02 5.03 -20.57
C ALA A 191 6.49 4.64 -20.76
N LEU A 192 6.82 3.35 -20.58
CA LEU A 192 8.18 2.84 -20.80
C LEU A 192 8.64 2.90 -22.25
N ALA A 193 7.72 2.77 -23.22
CA ALA A 193 8.05 2.82 -24.66
C ALA A 193 8.52 4.21 -25.11
N VAL A 194 8.04 5.27 -24.45
CA VAL A 194 8.45 6.66 -24.70
C VAL A 194 9.52 7.16 -23.74
N ALA A 195 10.19 6.24 -23.02
CA ALA A 195 11.18 6.53 -21.99
C ALA A 195 10.66 7.44 -20.86
N GLY A 196 9.34 7.42 -20.63
CA GLY A 196 8.69 8.15 -19.53
C GLY A 196 8.68 7.36 -18.22
N HIS A 197 8.20 7.99 -17.17
CA HIS A 197 8.18 7.42 -15.82
C HIS A 197 6.81 6.86 -15.44
N THR A 198 6.84 5.77 -14.68
CA THR A 198 5.61 5.13 -14.20
C THR A 198 5.80 4.54 -12.82
N ILE A 199 4.72 4.57 -12.01
CA ILE A 199 4.65 4.02 -10.65
C ILE A 199 3.64 2.88 -10.65
N ALA A 200 4.08 1.69 -10.27
CA ALA A 200 3.16 0.56 -10.07
C ALA A 200 2.87 0.36 -8.58
N VAL A 201 1.61 0.52 -8.19
CA VAL A 201 1.14 0.31 -6.82
C VAL A 201 0.74 -1.15 -6.65
N MET A 202 1.44 -1.86 -5.77
CA MET A 202 1.29 -3.30 -5.61
C MET A 202 0.31 -3.64 -4.47
N ALA A 203 -0.45 -4.72 -4.62
CA ALA A 203 -1.38 -5.22 -3.60
C ALA A 203 -0.77 -6.29 -2.68
N GLY A 204 0.45 -6.67 -2.91
CA GLY A 204 1.26 -7.57 -2.09
C GLY A 204 2.66 -7.03 -1.93
N GLY A 205 3.55 -7.78 -1.29
CA GLY A 205 4.95 -7.39 -1.13
C GLY A 205 5.64 -7.16 -2.49
N ILE A 206 6.50 -6.13 -2.55
CA ILE A 206 7.22 -5.77 -3.79
C ILE A 206 8.34 -6.75 -4.14
N ASP A 207 8.69 -7.66 -3.23
CA ASP A 207 9.65 -8.76 -3.42
C ASP A 207 9.13 -9.81 -4.42
N ARG A 208 7.79 -9.95 -4.52
CA ARG A 208 7.10 -10.90 -5.41
C ARG A 208 6.01 -10.20 -6.22
N PRO A 209 6.39 -9.36 -7.21
CA PRO A 209 5.42 -8.62 -8.01
C PRO A 209 4.36 -9.53 -8.65
N TYR A 210 3.11 -9.15 -8.54
CA TYR A 210 1.96 -9.88 -9.07
C TYR A 210 1.17 -9.03 -10.07
N PRO A 211 0.68 -9.60 -11.17
CA PRO A 211 0.65 -11.01 -11.55
C PRO A 211 2.00 -11.53 -12.09
N SER A 212 2.26 -12.83 -11.93
CA SER A 212 3.52 -13.45 -12.36
C SER A 212 3.81 -13.30 -13.87
N GLY A 213 2.78 -13.21 -14.70
CA GLY A 213 2.91 -12.94 -16.14
C GLY A 213 3.38 -11.52 -16.46
N HIS A 214 3.36 -10.60 -15.50
CA HIS A 214 3.92 -9.25 -15.63
C HIS A 214 5.28 -9.07 -14.93
N ARG A 215 5.94 -10.17 -14.54
CA ARG A 215 7.23 -10.09 -13.82
C ARG A 215 8.25 -9.24 -14.58
N ASP A 216 8.42 -9.48 -15.86
CA ASP A 216 9.40 -8.74 -16.68
C ASP A 216 8.99 -7.28 -16.86
N LEU A 217 7.69 -7.02 -17.05
CA LEU A 217 7.17 -5.65 -17.11
C LEU A 217 7.41 -4.89 -15.80
N LEU A 218 7.03 -5.48 -14.68
CA LEU A 218 7.20 -4.87 -13.36
C LEU A 218 8.68 -4.76 -12.96
N GLY A 219 9.52 -5.69 -13.43
CA GLY A 219 10.98 -5.57 -13.35
C GLY A 219 11.46 -4.29 -14.06
N ARG A 220 11.05 -4.08 -15.32
CA ARG A 220 11.39 -2.85 -16.05
C ARG A 220 10.82 -1.59 -15.38
N VAL A 221 9.62 -1.65 -14.82
CA VAL A 221 9.07 -0.54 -14.02
C VAL A 221 9.97 -0.25 -12.83
N SER A 222 10.50 -1.26 -12.13
CA SER A 222 11.43 -1.03 -11.01
C SER A 222 12.80 -0.51 -11.43
N ASP A 223 13.21 -0.72 -12.69
CA ASP A 223 14.53 -0.29 -13.18
C ASP A 223 14.56 1.20 -13.57
N VAL A 224 13.45 1.74 -14.11
CA VAL A 224 13.38 3.11 -14.64
C VAL A 224 12.22 3.95 -14.10
N GLY A 225 11.38 3.37 -13.29
CA GLY A 225 10.25 3.96 -12.60
C GLY A 225 10.23 3.51 -11.15
N LEU A 226 9.06 3.13 -10.61
CA LEU A 226 8.92 2.77 -9.20
C LEU A 226 7.87 1.69 -8.97
N LEU A 227 8.22 0.69 -8.16
CA LEU A 227 7.25 -0.16 -7.48
C LEU A 227 7.01 0.36 -6.07
N VAL A 228 5.76 0.42 -5.64
CA VAL A 228 5.38 0.86 -4.30
C VAL A 228 4.32 -0.07 -3.70
N SER A 229 4.44 -0.37 -2.42
CA SER A 229 3.44 -1.14 -1.67
C SER A 229 3.42 -0.73 -0.20
N GLU A 230 2.25 -0.77 0.42
CA GLU A 230 2.11 -0.71 1.88
C GLU A 230 2.18 -2.09 2.54
N GLN A 231 2.29 -3.16 1.75
CA GLN A 231 2.35 -4.52 2.24
C GLN A 231 3.79 -4.92 2.51
N PRO A 232 4.08 -5.58 3.66
CA PRO A 232 5.41 -6.05 3.95
C PRO A 232 5.90 -7.08 2.92
N PRO A 233 7.23 -7.24 2.77
CA PRO A 233 7.81 -8.30 1.97
C PRO A 233 7.25 -9.67 2.35
N GLY A 234 7.09 -10.55 1.37
CA GLY A 234 6.45 -11.86 1.55
C GLY A 234 4.92 -11.84 1.54
N ALA A 235 4.29 -10.68 1.68
CA ALA A 235 2.84 -10.58 1.70
C ALA A 235 2.21 -10.96 0.36
N THR A 236 1.34 -11.98 0.38
CA THR A 236 0.62 -12.42 -0.83
C THR A 236 -0.54 -11.47 -1.16
N PRO A 237 -0.79 -11.16 -2.45
CA PRO A 237 -1.94 -10.36 -2.83
C PRO A 237 -3.25 -11.12 -2.56
N THR A 238 -4.21 -10.46 -1.93
CA THR A 238 -5.55 -10.96 -1.68
C THR A 238 -6.59 -10.02 -2.26
N ARG A 239 -7.85 -10.47 -2.40
CA ARG A 239 -8.93 -9.61 -2.87
C ARG A 239 -9.08 -8.36 -1.98
N ALA A 240 -8.99 -8.52 -0.68
CA ALA A 240 -9.07 -7.40 0.27
C ALA A 240 -7.93 -6.39 0.03
N ARG A 241 -6.69 -6.86 -0.13
CA ARG A 241 -5.52 -6.00 -0.40
C ARG A 241 -5.63 -5.26 -1.73
N PHE A 242 -6.19 -5.89 -2.77
CA PHE A 242 -6.50 -5.18 -4.03
C PHE A 242 -7.51 -4.05 -3.84
N MET A 243 -8.52 -4.24 -2.99
CA MET A 243 -9.50 -3.20 -2.71
C MET A 243 -8.89 -2.05 -1.91
N VAL A 244 -8.11 -2.37 -0.90
CA VAL A 244 -7.47 -1.37 -0.04
C VAL A 244 -6.40 -0.56 -0.79
N ARG A 245 -5.62 -1.18 -1.68
CA ARG A 245 -4.62 -0.51 -2.52
C ARG A 245 -5.21 0.64 -3.35
N ALA A 246 -6.45 0.52 -3.79
CA ALA A 246 -7.10 1.51 -4.65
C ALA A 246 -7.04 2.95 -4.09
N ARG A 247 -7.04 3.11 -2.76
CA ARG A 247 -6.92 4.42 -2.13
C ARG A 247 -5.55 5.06 -2.33
N ILE A 248 -4.49 4.23 -2.36
CA ILE A 248 -3.12 4.70 -2.60
C ILE A 248 -2.96 5.15 -4.05
N GLU A 249 -3.47 4.38 -5.01
CA GLU A 249 -3.47 4.79 -6.43
C GLU A 249 -4.15 6.14 -6.60
N ALA A 250 -5.33 6.29 -6.01
CA ALA A 250 -6.10 7.53 -6.10
C ALA A 250 -5.40 8.71 -5.41
N ALA A 251 -4.83 8.50 -4.22
CA ALA A 251 -4.21 9.57 -3.44
C ALA A 251 -2.86 10.04 -4.00
N LEU A 252 -2.15 9.19 -4.75
CA LEU A 252 -0.86 9.55 -5.36
C LEU A 252 -0.98 10.54 -6.52
N SER A 253 -2.18 10.75 -7.09
CA SER A 253 -2.37 11.45 -8.36
C SER A 253 -3.41 12.57 -8.26
N CYS A 254 -3.25 13.62 -9.07
CA CYS A 254 -4.21 14.70 -9.17
C CYS A 254 -5.52 14.27 -9.88
N SER A 255 -5.43 13.24 -10.71
CA SER A 255 -6.59 12.73 -11.44
C SER A 255 -6.53 11.23 -11.65
N THR A 256 -7.72 10.64 -11.82
CA THR A 256 -7.88 9.22 -12.16
C THR A 256 -8.72 9.10 -13.43
N THR A 257 -8.18 8.42 -14.45
CA THR A 257 -8.88 8.14 -15.70
C THR A 257 -9.19 6.65 -15.81
N ILE A 258 -10.47 6.33 -16.00
CA ILE A 258 -10.94 4.97 -16.28
C ILE A 258 -11.07 4.79 -17.78
N ILE A 259 -10.26 3.90 -18.36
CA ILE A 259 -10.30 3.63 -19.82
C ILE A 259 -11.48 2.73 -20.15
N GLU A 260 -11.62 1.63 -19.46
CA GLU A 260 -12.70 0.67 -19.60
C GLU A 260 -13.04 0.07 -18.24
N ALA A 261 -14.32 -0.13 -17.95
CA ALA A 261 -14.71 -0.83 -16.73
C ALA A 261 -16.07 -1.51 -16.89
N GLY A 262 -16.15 -2.77 -16.54
CA GLY A 262 -17.45 -3.40 -16.29
C GLY A 262 -18.02 -2.93 -14.95
N SER A 263 -19.33 -3.05 -14.76
CA SER A 263 -20.05 -2.58 -13.56
C SER A 263 -19.54 -3.13 -12.21
N ARG A 264 -18.79 -4.21 -12.23
CA ARG A 264 -18.17 -4.84 -11.04
C ARG A 264 -16.64 -4.76 -11.07
N SER A 265 -16.06 -3.89 -11.89
CA SER A 265 -14.62 -3.72 -12.00
C SER A 265 -14.02 -3.10 -10.73
N GLY A 266 -12.87 -3.63 -10.29
CA GLY A 266 -12.10 -3.04 -9.19
C GLY A 266 -11.56 -1.64 -9.50
N SER A 267 -11.39 -1.28 -10.78
CA SER A 267 -10.96 0.06 -11.19
C SER A 267 -11.98 1.16 -10.81
N LEU A 268 -13.27 0.82 -10.72
CA LEU A 268 -14.30 1.75 -10.25
C LEU A 268 -14.08 2.16 -8.79
N LEU A 269 -13.45 1.29 -7.99
CA LEU A 269 -13.11 1.63 -6.62
C LEU A 269 -12.00 2.70 -6.57
N VAL A 270 -11.04 2.67 -7.51
CA VAL A 270 -10.02 3.72 -7.62
C VAL A 270 -10.66 5.06 -7.95
N ALA A 271 -11.60 5.08 -8.91
CA ALA A 271 -12.38 6.28 -9.23
C ALA A 271 -13.20 6.80 -8.05
N GLN A 272 -13.83 5.90 -7.28
CA GLN A 272 -14.58 6.26 -6.08
C GLN A 272 -13.66 6.87 -5.00
N GLN A 273 -12.49 6.30 -4.78
CA GLN A 273 -11.49 6.83 -3.85
C GLN A 273 -10.99 8.21 -4.30
N ALA A 274 -10.67 8.37 -5.59
CA ALA A 274 -10.26 9.65 -6.15
C ALA A 274 -11.34 10.72 -5.95
N TYR A 275 -12.60 10.39 -6.24
CA TYR A 275 -13.73 11.31 -6.03
C TYR A 275 -13.88 11.72 -4.56
N SER A 276 -13.79 10.76 -3.62
CA SER A 276 -13.90 11.05 -2.19
C SER A 276 -12.75 11.92 -1.65
N LEU A 277 -11.58 11.87 -2.31
CA LEU A 277 -10.42 12.74 -2.01
C LEU A 277 -10.48 14.10 -2.74
N GLY A 278 -11.56 14.39 -3.47
CA GLY A 278 -11.70 15.63 -4.24
C GLY A 278 -10.79 15.69 -5.49
N ARG A 279 -10.28 14.55 -5.95
CA ARG A 279 -9.47 14.45 -7.17
C ARG A 279 -10.34 14.44 -8.41
N SER A 280 -9.82 14.88 -9.54
CA SER A 280 -10.50 14.78 -10.82
C SER A 280 -10.69 13.32 -11.24
N VAL A 281 -11.88 12.99 -11.74
CA VAL A 281 -12.18 11.65 -12.26
C VAL A 281 -12.66 11.79 -13.70
N GLY A 282 -11.98 11.09 -14.62
CA GLY A 282 -12.34 10.97 -16.02
C GLY A 282 -12.70 9.54 -16.41
N ALA A 283 -13.51 9.40 -17.43
CA ALA A 283 -13.80 8.12 -18.05
C ALA A 283 -13.80 8.26 -19.58
N VAL A 284 -13.20 7.29 -20.24
CA VAL A 284 -13.24 7.21 -21.71
C VAL A 284 -14.64 6.72 -22.13
N PRO A 285 -15.30 7.42 -23.06
CA PRO A 285 -16.59 6.96 -23.59
C PRO A 285 -16.44 5.60 -24.26
N GLY A 286 -17.27 4.64 -23.86
CA GLY A 286 -17.37 3.35 -24.50
C GLY A 286 -18.13 3.43 -25.83
N THR A 287 -18.23 2.30 -26.54
CA THR A 287 -19.06 2.19 -27.74
C THR A 287 -20.54 2.34 -27.35
N VAL A 288 -21.33 3.05 -28.18
CA VAL A 288 -22.77 3.31 -27.93
C VAL A 288 -23.58 2.02 -27.79
N THR A 289 -23.04 0.91 -28.25
CA THR A 289 -23.70 -0.42 -28.27
C THR A 289 -23.12 -1.42 -27.25
N SER A 290 -22.27 -0.98 -26.34
CA SER A 290 -21.64 -1.86 -25.32
C SER A 290 -22.46 -1.95 -24.05
#